data_bf9af877ef5f29c8404a5e8d775b5deb
#
_entry.id   bf9af877ef5f29c8404a5e8d775b5deb
#
_cell.length_a   1.000
_cell.length_b   1.000
_cell.length_c   1.000
_cell.angle_alpha   90.00
_cell.angle_beta   90.00
_cell.angle_gamma   90.00
#
_symmetry.space_group_name_H-M   'P 1'
#
loop_
_entity.id
_entity.type
_entity.pdbx_description
1 polymer ?
#
loop_
_entity_poly.entity_id
_entity_poly.type
_entity_poly.pdbx_seq_one_letter_code
_entity_poly.pdbx_strand_id
1 'polypeptide(L)'
;MKFLHTLVERVRHGYKIADDCYIAGGTRDSIIIKFKNRKIEIFMERQPGKPSMLIYPSKNRKWLPPHQHDPVSDIDYHFIIDTLVKSFQSDGEVVECRW
;
A
#
# COMPACT_ATOMS: atom_id res chain seq x y z
N MET A 1 -16.31 9.34 11.53
CA MET A 1 -15.23 8.60 12.14
C MET A 1 -13.91 9.02 11.58
N LYS A 2 -13.06 9.43 12.47
CA LYS A 2 -11.71 9.90 12.12
C LYS A 2 -10.94 8.91 11.27
N PHE A 3 -11.03 7.66 11.63
CA PHE A 3 -10.28 6.59 11.01
C PHE A 3 -10.60 6.43 9.52
N LEU A 4 -11.87 6.25 9.19
CA LEU A 4 -12.29 6.09 7.80
C LEU A 4 -12.05 7.36 6.99
N HIS A 5 -12.28 8.51 7.61
CA HIS A 5 -12.02 9.79 6.98
C HIS A 5 -10.55 9.92 6.58
N THR A 6 -9.64 9.57 7.50
CA THR A 6 -8.21 9.64 7.24
C THR A 6 -7.80 8.75 6.06
N LEU A 7 -8.33 7.52 6.00
CA LEU A 7 -8.03 6.62 4.90
C LEU A 7 -8.53 7.16 3.56
N VAL A 8 -9.75 7.68 3.53
CA VAL A 8 -10.32 8.27 2.32
C VAL A 8 -9.47 9.45 1.83
N GLU A 9 -9.03 10.31 2.73
CA GLU A 9 -8.17 11.43 2.38
C GLU A 9 -6.82 10.97 1.84
N ARG A 10 -6.22 9.95 2.43
CA ARG A 10 -4.95 9.40 1.95
C ARG A 10 -5.06 8.95 0.50
N VAL A 11 -6.13 8.25 0.18
CA VAL A 11 -6.34 7.75 -1.19
C VAL A 11 -6.61 8.90 -2.17
N ARG A 12 -7.41 9.88 -1.77
CA ARG A 12 -7.85 10.97 -2.67
C ARG A 12 -6.78 12.02 -2.94
N HIS A 13 -5.97 12.36 -1.93
CA HIS A 13 -5.06 13.51 -2.00
C HIS A 13 -3.58 13.12 -1.95
N GLY A 14 -3.30 11.85 -1.84
CA GLY A 14 -1.98 11.38 -1.54
C GLY A 14 -1.66 11.49 -0.06
N TYR A 15 -0.77 10.68 0.44
CA TYR A 15 -0.42 10.71 1.85
C TYR A 15 0.97 10.11 2.06
N LYS A 16 1.84 10.91 2.69
CA LYS A 16 3.18 10.44 3.01
C LYS A 16 3.12 9.45 4.17
N ILE A 17 3.63 8.25 3.97
CA ILE A 17 3.68 7.20 5.00
C ILE A 17 5.11 6.94 5.48
N ALA A 18 6.10 7.33 4.71
CA ALA A 18 7.52 7.32 5.09
C ALA A 18 8.28 8.22 4.12
N ASP A 19 9.57 8.40 4.34
CA ASP A 19 10.40 9.17 3.43
C ASP A 19 10.39 8.53 2.03
N ASP A 20 10.15 9.36 1.02
CA ASP A 20 10.03 8.93 -0.37
C ASP A 20 8.92 7.90 -0.63
N CYS A 21 7.99 7.72 0.31
CA CYS A 21 6.94 6.72 0.20
C CYS A 21 5.58 7.35 0.49
N TYR A 22 4.70 7.33 -0.51
CA TYR A 22 3.39 7.98 -0.44
C TYR A 22 2.30 7.05 -0.92
N ILE A 23 1.11 7.15 -0.33
CA ILE A 23 -0.09 6.59 -0.93
C ILE A 23 -0.55 7.60 -1.98
N ALA A 24 -0.55 7.19 -3.24
CA ALA A 24 -0.81 8.08 -4.37
C ALA A 24 -2.16 7.83 -5.04
N GLY A 25 -2.92 6.89 -4.54
CA GLY A 25 -4.23 6.55 -5.08
C GLY A 25 -4.61 5.12 -4.75
N GLY A 26 -5.65 4.63 -5.39
CA GLY A 26 -6.07 3.26 -5.19
C GLY A 26 -7.47 3.01 -5.70
N THR A 27 -7.87 1.76 -5.60
CA THR A 27 -9.20 1.28 -5.91
C THR A 27 -9.75 0.57 -4.68
N ARG A 28 -10.92 -0.05 -4.82
CA ARG A 28 -11.49 -0.90 -3.78
C ARG A 28 -10.55 -2.05 -3.38
N ASP A 29 -9.82 -2.59 -4.35
CA ASP A 29 -9.03 -3.81 -4.19
C ASP A 29 -7.52 -3.59 -4.26
N SER A 30 -7.07 -2.36 -4.35
CA SER A 30 -5.65 -2.06 -4.44
C SER A 30 -5.31 -0.66 -3.94
N ILE A 31 -4.05 -0.47 -3.63
CA ILE A 31 -3.47 0.82 -3.29
C ILE A 31 -2.29 1.09 -4.21
N ILE A 32 -2.19 2.32 -4.69
CA ILE A 32 -1.05 2.77 -5.47
C ILE A 32 -0.06 3.45 -4.53
N ILE A 33 1.15 2.95 -4.48
CA ILE A 33 2.25 3.52 -3.70
C ILE A 33 3.23 4.22 -4.65
N LYS A 34 3.55 5.46 -4.34
CA LYS A 34 4.63 6.19 -5.01
C LYS A 34 5.88 6.10 -4.14
N PHE A 35 6.95 5.54 -4.69
CA PHE A 35 8.21 5.37 -4.00
C PHE A 35 9.35 5.76 -4.92
N LYS A 36 10.14 6.78 -4.52
CA LYS A 36 11.28 7.29 -5.30
C LYS A 36 10.91 7.57 -6.76
N ASN A 37 9.80 8.29 -6.96
CA ASN A 37 9.30 8.69 -8.29
C ASN A 37 8.80 7.53 -9.16
N ARG A 38 8.65 6.34 -8.61
CA ARG A 38 8.01 5.20 -9.28
C ARG A 38 6.74 4.84 -8.53
N LYS A 39 5.77 4.26 -9.23
CA LYS A 39 4.50 3.84 -8.63
C LYS A 39 4.35 2.34 -8.76
N ILE A 40 3.75 1.74 -7.75
CA ILE A 40 3.45 0.31 -7.74
C ILE A 40 2.05 0.10 -7.16
N GLU A 41 1.34 -0.86 -7.72
CA GLU A 41 0.01 -1.23 -7.22
C GLU A 41 0.14 -2.43 -6.29
N ILE A 42 -0.39 -2.29 -5.07
CA ILE A 42 -0.40 -3.35 -4.07
C ILE A 42 -1.84 -3.82 -3.91
N PHE A 43 -2.09 -5.09 -4.14
CA PHE A 43 -3.42 -5.66 -4.00
C PHE A 43 -3.73 -5.95 -2.54
N MET A 44 -4.96 -5.67 -2.15
CA MET A 44 -5.43 -5.85 -0.79
C MET A 44 -6.90 -6.20 -0.76
N GLU A 45 -7.37 -6.68 0.39
CA GLU A 45 -8.77 -7.00 0.61
C GLU A 45 -9.15 -6.62 2.03
N ARG A 46 -10.27 -5.89 2.17
CA ARG A 46 -10.86 -5.65 3.48
C ARG A 46 -11.88 -6.74 3.76
N GLN A 47 -11.94 -7.15 5.03
CA GLN A 47 -12.91 -8.15 5.45
C GLN A 47 -13.40 -7.87 6.86
N PRO A 48 -14.58 -8.35 7.24
CA PRO A 48 -15.03 -8.28 8.63
C PRO A 48 -14.20 -9.21 9.49
N GLY A 49 -14.06 -8.85 10.77
CA GLY A 49 -13.33 -9.68 11.72
C GLY A 49 -11.85 -9.40 11.71
N LYS A 50 -11.07 -10.38 12.18
CA LYS A 50 -9.61 -10.26 12.30
C LYS A 50 -8.93 -11.40 11.55
N PRO A 51 -7.99 -11.11 10.66
CA PRO A 51 -7.52 -9.78 10.31
C PRO A 51 -8.59 -8.99 9.54
N SER A 52 -8.55 -7.68 9.69
CA SER A 52 -9.48 -6.79 8.98
C SER A 52 -8.98 -6.39 7.59
N MET A 53 -7.69 -6.57 7.35
CA MET A 53 -7.03 -6.22 6.11
C MET A 53 -6.07 -7.33 5.68
N LEU A 54 -6.23 -7.79 4.45
CA LEU A 54 -5.31 -8.73 3.82
C LEU A 54 -4.53 -8.02 2.74
N ILE A 55 -3.22 -8.20 2.72
CA ILE A 55 -2.35 -7.67 1.67
C ILE A 55 -1.75 -8.84 0.91
N TYR A 56 -1.73 -8.73 -0.41
CA TYR A 56 -1.25 -9.81 -1.29
C TYR A 56 -0.02 -9.36 -2.08
N PRO A 57 1.17 -9.34 -1.45
CA PRO A 57 2.38 -8.83 -2.12
C PRO A 57 2.80 -9.63 -3.34
N SER A 58 2.50 -10.92 -3.37
CA SER A 58 2.92 -11.78 -4.47
C SER A 58 2.09 -11.62 -5.74
N LYS A 59 0.94 -10.94 -5.67
CA LYS A 59 0.08 -10.79 -6.84
C LYS A 59 0.65 -9.84 -7.88
N ASN A 60 1.43 -8.85 -7.44
CA ASN A 60 2.01 -7.89 -8.37
C ASN A 60 3.29 -7.32 -7.77
N ARG A 61 4.42 -7.58 -8.42
CA ARG A 61 5.70 -7.01 -8.03
C ARG A 61 6.32 -6.32 -9.25
N LYS A 62 5.65 -5.24 -9.69
CA LYS A 62 6.00 -4.57 -10.92
C LYS A 62 5.67 -3.10 -10.82
N TRP A 63 6.61 -2.25 -11.22
CA TRP A 63 6.33 -0.82 -11.31
C TRP A 63 5.28 -0.54 -12.38
N LEU A 64 4.48 0.49 -12.14
CA LEU A 64 3.55 0.99 -13.15
C LEU A 64 4.30 1.75 -14.24
N PRO A 65 3.72 1.86 -15.45
CA PRO A 65 4.34 2.66 -16.52
C PRO A 65 4.67 4.08 -16.03
N PRO A 66 5.77 4.67 -16.48
CA PRO A 66 6.66 4.20 -17.54
C PRO A 66 7.83 3.31 -17.08
N HIS A 67 7.78 2.82 -15.85
CA HIS A 67 8.89 2.08 -15.23
C HIS A 67 8.66 0.58 -15.17
N GLN A 68 7.68 0.07 -15.93
CA GLN A 68 7.25 -1.33 -15.86
C GLN A 68 8.34 -2.35 -16.21
N HIS A 69 9.40 -1.93 -16.90
CA HIS A 69 10.51 -2.80 -17.27
C HIS A 69 11.66 -2.78 -16.26
N ASP A 70 11.60 -1.87 -15.28
CA ASP A 70 12.63 -1.80 -14.24
C ASP A 70 12.34 -2.86 -13.17
N PRO A 71 13.37 -3.53 -12.64
CA PRO A 71 13.12 -4.48 -11.56
C PRO A 71 12.74 -3.77 -10.27
N VAL A 72 11.93 -4.43 -9.46
CA VAL A 72 11.66 -4.02 -8.08
C VAL A 72 12.57 -4.85 -7.18
N SER A 73 13.54 -4.21 -6.53
CA SER A 73 14.47 -4.92 -5.65
C SER A 73 13.73 -5.47 -4.42
N ASP A 74 14.27 -6.57 -3.86
CA ASP A 74 13.71 -7.14 -2.63
C ASP A 74 13.70 -6.13 -1.49
N ILE A 75 14.79 -5.37 -1.35
CA ILE A 75 14.91 -4.38 -0.29
C ILE A 75 13.82 -3.30 -0.42
N ASP A 76 13.64 -2.76 -1.61
CA ASP A 76 12.62 -1.74 -1.85
C ASP A 76 11.22 -2.30 -1.65
N TYR A 77 10.97 -3.50 -2.17
CA TYR A 77 9.64 -4.10 -2.07
C TYR A 77 9.24 -4.38 -0.63
N HIS A 78 10.15 -4.98 0.15
CA HIS A 78 9.89 -5.23 1.57
C HIS A 78 9.70 -3.94 2.34
N PHE A 79 10.48 -2.91 2.02
CA PHE A 79 10.30 -1.60 2.65
C PHE A 79 8.89 -1.03 2.36
N ILE A 80 8.45 -1.11 1.12
CA ILE A 80 7.12 -0.63 0.72
C ILE A 80 6.03 -1.38 1.47
N ILE A 81 6.09 -2.71 1.49
CA ILE A 81 5.08 -3.54 2.14
C ILE A 81 5.07 -3.29 3.66
N ASP A 82 6.25 -3.29 4.30
CA ASP A 82 6.33 -3.06 5.74
C ASP A 82 5.80 -1.68 6.12
N THR A 83 6.12 -0.67 5.33
CA THR A 83 5.67 0.69 5.58
C THR A 83 4.15 0.78 5.45
N LEU A 84 3.59 0.14 4.43
CA LEU A 84 2.15 0.11 4.23
C LEU A 84 1.44 -0.61 5.39
N VAL A 85 1.96 -1.75 5.81
CA VAL A 85 1.43 -2.50 6.96
C VAL A 85 1.41 -1.63 8.21
N LYS A 86 2.52 -0.98 8.51
CA LYS A 86 2.62 -0.11 9.70
C LYS A 86 1.65 1.05 9.62
N SER A 87 1.45 1.62 8.44
CA SER A 87 0.49 2.70 8.26
C SER A 87 -0.94 2.24 8.58
N PHE A 88 -1.34 1.07 8.09
CA PHE A 88 -2.67 0.53 8.40
C PHE A 88 -2.81 0.16 9.87
N GLN A 89 -1.77 -0.43 10.47
CA GLN A 89 -1.79 -0.78 11.89
C GLN A 89 -1.94 0.46 12.77
N SER A 90 -1.31 1.56 12.40
CA SER A 90 -1.46 2.81 13.14
C SER A 90 -2.87 3.39 13.06
N ASP A 91 -3.63 2.99 12.03
CA ASP A 91 -5.04 3.35 11.89
C ASP A 91 -5.97 2.36 12.59
N GLY A 92 -5.44 1.38 13.30
CA GLY A 92 -6.23 0.40 14.05
C GLY A 92 -6.58 -0.86 13.29
N GLU A 93 -6.06 -1.04 12.08
CA GLU A 93 -6.30 -2.27 11.32
C GLU A 93 -5.46 -3.43 11.84
N VAL A 94 -6.01 -4.63 11.75
CA VAL A 94 -5.26 -5.86 11.98
C VAL A 94 -4.91 -6.41 10.60
N VAL A 95 -3.62 -6.37 10.28
CA VAL A 95 -3.14 -6.62 8.92
C VAL A 95 -2.44 -7.97 8.83
N GLU A 96 -2.77 -8.73 7.80
CA GLU A 96 -2.06 -9.97 7.47
C GLU A 96 -1.54 -9.86 6.04
N CYS A 97 -0.26 -10.18 5.84
CA CYS A 97 0.35 -10.26 4.51
C CYS A 97 0.38 -11.72 4.07
N ARG A 98 -0.12 -11.97 2.87
CA ARG A 98 -0.12 -13.31 2.26
C ARG A 98 0.82 -13.30 1.07
N TRP A 99 2.08 -13.60 1.36
CA TRP A 99 3.13 -13.70 0.34
C TRP A 99 2.95 -14.96 -0.57
#